data_61da159a82488adeeaa695c80b0df29d
#
_entry.id   61da159a82488adeeaa695c80b0df29d
#
_cell.length_a   1.000
_cell.length_b   1.000
_cell.length_c   1.000
_cell.angle_alpha   90.00
_cell.angle_beta   90.00
_cell.angle_gamma   90.00
#
_symmetry.space_group_name_H-M   'P 1'
#
loop_
_entity.id
_entity.type
_entity.pdbx_description
1 polymer ?
#
loop_
_entity_poly.entity_id
_entity_poly.type
_entity_poly.pdbx_seq_one_letter_code
_entity_poly.pdbx_strand_id
1 'polypeptide(L)'
;MQTRSKRQIPEVSRPQITQTTMENETNRQTQPGQNESSVNNDLEELYKNIKSTPNFSAKIRTFLQKYKLHSRNRRIIKKTFPRRRVIARFKDDLWQADLIEYTTDTYPFHNKGYKYILLVIDVFSKVVYVEALKRKTGDQTAEAMDKILQRAESPTMLVTDGGREFFNSRFFNVMVSHNIHHFRTPTRTSWKTSVAERANRTIKTRISRWMQQTKRKDWISVYQQIVENYNKTPHSAHKMAPLDVTAENRREVYKRLYPKSMITVECRLKVGDKVRRLREKKEYEKGYTPNWSEEIYTISSVRQKSSVCWYKLKDLAGEELEGIWYYYQLNLVARA
;
A
#
# COMPACT_ATOMS: atom_id res chain seq x y z
N MET A 1 59.25 2.93 23.35
CA MET A 1 59.25 4.25 22.71
C MET A 1 59.16 4.07 21.21
N GLN A 2 57.99 4.18 20.65
CA GLN A 2 57.77 4.39 19.21
C GLN A 2 56.50 5.17 19.04
N THR A 3 56.62 6.38 18.58
CA THR A 3 55.59 7.40 18.36
C THR A 3 54.80 7.09 17.10
N ARG A 4 53.46 6.92 17.25
CA ARG A 4 52.54 6.80 16.10
C ARG A 4 52.20 8.18 15.55
N SER A 5 52.63 8.41 14.32
CA SER A 5 52.31 9.54 13.46
C SER A 5 50.82 9.66 13.21
N LYS A 6 50.25 10.83 13.47
CA LYS A 6 48.87 11.24 13.08
C LYS A 6 48.88 11.58 11.60
N ARG A 7 48.11 10.84 10.78
CA ARG A 7 47.77 11.25 9.41
C ARG A 7 46.71 12.32 9.46
N GLN A 8 47.03 13.49 8.95
CA GLN A 8 46.07 14.57 8.67
C GLN A 8 45.23 14.20 7.43
N ILE A 9 43.94 14.39 7.53
CA ILE A 9 42.95 14.28 6.43
C ILE A 9 42.88 15.68 5.79
N PRO A 10 42.98 15.84 4.46
CA PRO A 10 42.85 17.15 3.83
C PRO A 10 41.41 17.64 3.84
N GLU A 11 41.27 18.89 4.22
CA GLU A 11 40.03 19.66 4.21
C GLU A 11 39.60 19.92 2.75
N VAL A 12 38.42 19.41 2.37
CA VAL A 12 37.79 19.69 1.08
C VAL A 12 37.06 21.03 1.19
N SER A 13 37.58 22.06 0.53
CA SER A 13 37.02 23.40 0.40
C SER A 13 35.62 23.35 -0.25
N ARG A 14 34.61 23.91 0.45
CA ARG A 14 33.25 24.16 -0.10
C ARG A 14 33.35 25.23 -1.19
N PRO A 15 32.68 25.08 -2.35
CA PRO A 15 32.55 26.18 -3.30
C PRO A 15 31.61 27.24 -2.74
N GLN A 16 32.06 28.49 -2.73
CA GLN A 16 31.25 29.69 -2.46
C GLN A 16 30.24 29.87 -3.63
N ILE A 17 28.97 29.78 -3.34
CA ILE A 17 27.89 30.15 -4.29
C ILE A 17 27.74 31.68 -4.21
N THR A 18 28.16 32.36 -5.26
CA THR A 18 27.96 33.79 -5.47
C THR A 18 26.48 34.10 -5.68
N GLN A 19 26.00 35.14 -4.97
CA GLN A 19 24.60 35.61 -4.91
C GLN A 19 24.04 36.26 -6.21
N THR A 20 24.56 35.96 -7.39
CA THR A 20 24.16 36.70 -8.60
C THR A 20 23.29 35.91 -9.58
N THR A 21 22.70 34.80 -9.18
CA THR A 21 21.85 33.96 -10.08
C THR A 21 20.44 33.69 -9.52
N MET A 22 19.95 34.47 -8.56
CA MET A 22 18.60 34.29 -7.98
C MET A 22 17.55 35.33 -8.41
N GLU A 23 17.80 36.14 -9.43
CA GLU A 23 16.80 37.16 -9.86
C GLU A 23 16.08 36.90 -11.19
N ASN A 24 16.24 35.75 -11.85
CA ASN A 24 15.62 35.51 -13.16
C ASN A 24 14.73 34.24 -13.28
N GLU A 25 14.35 33.59 -12.19
CA GLU A 25 13.40 32.43 -12.26
C GLU A 25 12.02 32.67 -11.63
N THR A 26 11.69 33.91 -11.27
CA THR A 26 10.36 34.25 -10.76
C THR A 26 9.49 34.94 -11.82
N ASN A 27 9.22 34.29 -12.95
CA ASN A 27 8.09 34.65 -13.80
C ASN A 27 7.81 33.58 -14.88
N ARG A 28 7.46 32.37 -14.49
CA ARG A 28 6.64 31.45 -15.28
C ARG A 28 5.54 30.85 -14.41
N GLN A 29 4.67 31.72 -13.90
CA GLN A 29 3.31 31.31 -13.57
C GLN A 29 2.58 31.08 -14.88
N THR A 30 2.57 29.84 -15.36
CA THR A 30 1.62 29.35 -16.34
C THR A 30 0.25 29.42 -15.67
N GLN A 31 -0.54 30.40 -16.05
CA GLN A 31 -1.95 30.54 -15.64
C GLN A 31 -2.73 29.30 -16.06
N PRO A 32 -3.39 28.58 -15.13
CA PRO A 32 -4.20 27.40 -15.47
C PRO A 32 -5.49 27.71 -16.23
N GLY A 33 -5.80 28.97 -16.49
CA GLY A 33 -7.11 29.40 -17.02
C GLY A 33 -7.23 29.58 -18.53
N GLN A 34 -6.13 29.69 -19.28
CA GLN A 34 -6.22 30.02 -20.72
C GLN A 34 -6.42 28.80 -21.63
N ASN A 35 -5.97 27.60 -21.22
CA ASN A 35 -6.21 26.40 -22.01
C ASN A 35 -7.58 25.75 -21.78
N GLU A 36 -8.21 25.96 -20.62
CA GLU A 36 -9.55 25.44 -20.36
C GLU A 36 -10.65 26.29 -21.06
N SER A 37 -10.46 27.59 -21.21
CA SER A 37 -11.43 28.45 -21.90
C SER A 37 -11.44 28.23 -23.40
N SER A 38 -10.29 28.01 -24.04
CA SER A 38 -10.25 27.70 -25.49
C SER A 38 -10.83 26.32 -25.80
N VAL A 39 -10.54 25.31 -24.98
CA VAL A 39 -11.10 23.96 -25.14
C VAL A 39 -12.61 23.95 -24.87
N ASN A 40 -13.12 24.75 -23.95
CA ASN A 40 -14.55 24.87 -23.68
C ASN A 40 -15.29 25.62 -24.79
N ASN A 41 -14.71 26.66 -25.38
CA ASN A 41 -15.30 27.40 -26.50
C ASN A 41 -15.35 26.50 -27.75
N ASP A 42 -14.30 25.77 -28.08
CA ASP A 42 -14.29 24.78 -29.14
C ASP A 42 -15.33 23.67 -28.93
N LEU A 43 -15.54 23.27 -27.68
CA LEU A 43 -16.52 22.26 -27.28
C LEU A 43 -17.96 22.77 -27.43
N GLU A 44 -18.25 24.04 -27.09
CA GLU A 44 -19.57 24.64 -27.27
C GLU A 44 -19.91 24.88 -28.73
N GLU A 45 -18.96 25.32 -29.52
CA GLU A 45 -19.15 25.54 -30.96
C GLU A 45 -19.35 24.22 -31.71
N LEU A 46 -18.57 23.18 -31.38
CA LEU A 46 -18.77 21.83 -31.90
C LEU A 46 -20.13 21.24 -31.49
N TYR A 47 -20.58 21.50 -30.25
CA TYR A 47 -21.87 21.02 -29.76
C TYR A 47 -23.05 21.71 -30.47
N LYS A 48 -22.95 23.02 -30.75
CA LYS A 48 -23.93 23.77 -31.56
C LYS A 48 -24.01 23.22 -32.99
N ASN A 49 -22.86 22.96 -33.63
CA ASN A 49 -22.77 22.43 -35.00
C ASN A 49 -23.26 20.97 -35.10
N ILE A 50 -23.15 20.17 -34.04
CA ILE A 50 -23.61 18.78 -34.01
C ILE A 50 -25.13 18.68 -33.83
N LYS A 51 -25.74 19.65 -33.10
CA LYS A 51 -27.17 19.64 -32.78
C LYS A 51 -28.07 19.85 -33.99
N SER A 52 -27.56 20.50 -35.04
CA SER A 52 -28.30 20.89 -36.24
C SER A 52 -28.25 19.86 -37.39
N THR A 53 -27.67 18.67 -37.20
CA THR A 53 -27.44 17.72 -38.31
C THR A 53 -28.18 16.39 -38.18
N PRO A 54 -28.73 15.85 -39.27
CA PRO A 54 -29.26 14.50 -39.32
C PRO A 54 -28.11 13.50 -39.06
N ASN A 55 -28.31 12.52 -38.22
CA ASN A 55 -27.30 11.60 -37.69
C ASN A 55 -26.57 12.05 -36.40
N PHE A 56 -27.25 12.78 -35.55
CA PHE A 56 -26.76 13.27 -34.26
C PHE A 56 -26.03 12.21 -33.42
N SER A 57 -26.55 11.00 -33.35
CA SER A 57 -25.98 9.90 -32.52
C SER A 57 -24.61 9.44 -32.98
N ALA A 58 -24.38 9.35 -34.31
CA ALA A 58 -23.10 8.95 -34.90
C ALA A 58 -22.02 10.04 -34.68
N LYS A 59 -22.41 11.30 -34.85
CA LYS A 59 -21.51 12.45 -34.67
C LYS A 59 -21.10 12.67 -33.20
N ILE A 60 -22.03 12.50 -32.27
CA ILE A 60 -21.67 12.49 -30.83
C ILE A 60 -20.66 11.39 -30.53
N ARG A 61 -20.83 10.19 -31.06
CA ARG A 61 -19.91 9.08 -30.84
C ARG A 61 -18.50 9.42 -31.35
N THR A 62 -18.41 9.99 -32.58
CA THR A 62 -17.15 10.45 -33.18
C THR A 62 -16.51 11.57 -32.35
N PHE A 63 -17.31 12.55 -31.90
CA PHE A 63 -16.87 13.64 -31.04
C PHE A 63 -16.31 13.10 -29.69
N LEU A 64 -17.05 12.24 -29.00
CA LEU A 64 -16.61 11.63 -27.77
C LEU A 64 -15.35 10.77 -27.96
N GLN A 65 -15.19 10.12 -29.11
CA GLN A 65 -13.97 9.40 -29.49
C GLN A 65 -12.79 10.35 -29.69
N LYS A 66 -12.97 11.45 -30.46
CA LYS A 66 -11.93 12.44 -30.75
C LYS A 66 -11.36 13.04 -29.47
N TYR A 67 -12.22 13.43 -28.53
CA TYR A 67 -11.79 14.01 -27.24
C TYR A 67 -11.56 12.96 -26.14
N LYS A 68 -11.79 11.67 -26.44
CA LYS A 68 -11.63 10.55 -25.49
C LYS A 68 -12.35 10.75 -24.14
N LEU A 69 -13.38 11.61 -24.14
CA LEU A 69 -14.13 11.97 -22.93
C LEU A 69 -14.86 10.76 -22.33
N HIS A 70 -15.44 9.89 -23.17
CA HIS A 70 -16.14 8.69 -22.72
C HIS A 70 -15.24 7.73 -21.92
N SER A 71 -13.92 7.76 -22.13
CA SER A 71 -12.99 6.87 -21.42
C SER A 71 -12.88 7.19 -19.94
N ARG A 72 -13.15 8.43 -19.50
CA ARG A 72 -13.13 8.84 -18.09
C ARG A 72 -14.30 8.25 -17.28
N ASN A 73 -15.45 8.07 -17.93
CA ASN A 73 -16.69 7.60 -17.28
C ASN A 73 -16.96 6.11 -17.52
N ARG A 74 -16.04 5.39 -18.15
CA ARG A 74 -16.18 3.96 -18.40
C ARG A 74 -16.42 3.21 -17.07
N ARG A 75 -17.40 2.30 -17.07
CA ARG A 75 -17.72 1.49 -15.90
C ARG A 75 -16.53 0.63 -15.47
N ILE A 76 -16.30 0.53 -14.17
CA ILE A 76 -15.33 -0.42 -13.61
C ILE A 76 -15.93 -1.81 -13.74
N ILE A 77 -15.28 -2.67 -14.56
CA ILE A 77 -15.79 -4.02 -14.85
C ILE A 77 -15.58 -4.94 -13.65
N LYS A 78 -14.46 -4.79 -12.94
CA LYS A 78 -14.10 -5.67 -11.84
C LYS A 78 -13.42 -4.90 -10.71
N LYS A 79 -14.02 -4.93 -9.52
CA LYS A 79 -13.43 -4.32 -8.32
C LYS A 79 -12.39 -5.23 -7.64
N THR A 80 -12.60 -6.55 -7.72
CA THR A 80 -11.70 -7.56 -7.14
C THR A 80 -11.02 -8.34 -8.26
N PHE A 81 -9.70 -8.47 -8.23
CA PHE A 81 -8.90 -9.12 -9.27
C PHE A 81 -7.61 -9.73 -8.67
N PRO A 82 -7.00 -10.72 -9.35
CA PRO A 82 -5.75 -11.32 -8.91
C PRO A 82 -4.63 -10.28 -8.80
N ARG A 83 -3.88 -10.32 -7.70
CA ARG A 83 -2.73 -9.45 -7.42
C ARG A 83 -1.52 -10.30 -7.07
N ARG A 84 -0.34 -9.70 -7.14
CA ARG A 84 0.88 -10.32 -6.62
C ARG A 84 0.68 -10.66 -5.14
N ARG A 85 1.10 -11.87 -4.78
CA ARG A 85 1.08 -12.31 -3.38
C ARG A 85 2.33 -11.85 -2.67
N VAL A 86 2.21 -11.50 -1.40
CA VAL A 86 3.34 -11.41 -0.48
C VAL A 86 3.77 -12.83 -0.18
N ILE A 87 5.04 -13.15 -0.41
CA ILE A 87 5.59 -14.50 -0.27
C ILE A 87 6.65 -14.46 0.83
N ALA A 88 6.45 -15.24 1.86
CA ALA A 88 7.47 -15.62 2.83
C ALA A 88 7.90 -17.06 2.53
N ARG A 89 9.18 -17.38 2.71
CA ARG A 89 9.76 -18.67 2.30
C ARG A 89 9.76 -19.70 3.42
N PHE A 90 9.79 -19.22 4.67
CA PHE A 90 9.81 -20.02 5.90
C PHE A 90 9.26 -19.19 7.08
N LYS A 91 9.07 -19.82 8.22
CA LYS A 91 8.70 -19.14 9.46
C LYS A 91 9.77 -18.10 9.80
N ASP A 92 9.32 -16.90 10.22
CA ASP A 92 10.17 -15.77 10.57
C ASP A 92 11.03 -15.19 9.41
N ASP A 93 10.72 -15.53 8.15
CA ASP A 93 11.31 -14.88 6.97
C ASP A 93 10.80 -13.43 6.81
N LEU A 94 9.51 -13.21 7.03
CA LEU A 94 8.85 -11.92 6.84
C LEU A 94 7.73 -11.73 7.85
N TRP A 95 7.86 -10.69 8.66
CA TRP A 95 6.77 -10.24 9.52
C TRP A 95 6.11 -8.99 8.95
N GLN A 96 4.84 -8.81 9.30
CA GLN A 96 4.11 -7.55 9.08
C GLN A 96 3.59 -7.06 10.42
N ALA A 97 3.65 -5.74 10.64
CA ALA A 97 3.11 -5.12 11.83
C ALA A 97 2.15 -3.98 11.48
N ASP A 98 1.16 -3.78 12.34
CA ASP A 98 0.17 -2.73 12.23
C ASP A 98 -0.46 -2.45 13.61
N LEU A 99 -1.11 -1.29 13.78
CA LEU A 99 -1.76 -0.91 15.02
C LEU A 99 -3.28 -1.07 14.92
N ILE A 100 -3.86 -1.78 15.87
CA ILE A 100 -5.31 -1.78 16.10
C ILE A 100 -5.67 -0.62 17.02
N GLU A 101 -6.62 0.21 16.62
CA GLU A 101 -7.06 1.37 17.39
C GLU A 101 -8.40 1.13 18.10
N TYR A 102 -8.43 1.49 19.39
CA TYR A 102 -9.61 1.51 20.27
C TYR A 102 -9.72 2.92 20.90
N THR A 103 -10.01 3.93 20.07
CA THR A 103 -9.97 5.36 20.44
C THR A 103 -11.31 5.97 20.80
N THR A 104 -12.40 5.23 20.71
CA THR A 104 -13.72 5.71 21.16
C THR A 104 -13.71 6.05 22.64
N ASP A 105 -14.31 7.15 23.03
CA ASP A 105 -14.22 7.79 24.37
C ASP A 105 -14.44 6.87 25.58
N THR A 106 -15.23 5.81 25.40
CA THR A 106 -15.54 4.84 26.47
C THR A 106 -14.47 3.77 26.66
N TYR A 107 -13.66 3.45 25.63
CA TYR A 107 -12.71 2.34 25.72
C TYR A 107 -11.49 2.63 26.61
N PRO A 108 -10.84 3.80 26.57
CA PRO A 108 -9.66 4.06 27.40
C PRO A 108 -9.95 3.96 28.90
N PHE A 109 -11.13 4.41 29.34
CA PHE A 109 -11.54 4.36 30.75
C PHE A 109 -11.61 2.91 31.26
N HIS A 110 -12.24 2.00 30.49
CA HIS A 110 -12.37 0.59 30.85
C HIS A 110 -11.08 -0.22 30.68
N ASN A 111 -10.08 0.32 29.96
CA ASN A 111 -8.86 -0.37 29.57
C ASN A 111 -7.60 0.23 30.19
N LYS A 112 -7.67 0.82 31.38
CA LYS A 112 -6.51 1.38 32.11
C LYS A 112 -5.69 2.38 31.29
N GLY A 113 -6.37 3.14 30.40
CA GLY A 113 -5.76 4.11 29.51
C GLY A 113 -5.12 3.51 28.23
N TYR A 114 -5.17 2.21 28.03
CA TYR A 114 -4.73 1.58 26.78
C TYR A 114 -5.71 1.86 25.65
N LYS A 115 -5.17 2.28 24.49
CA LYS A 115 -5.95 2.69 23.31
C LYS A 115 -5.58 1.93 22.04
N TYR A 116 -4.41 1.30 22.02
CA TYR A 116 -3.87 0.64 20.85
C TYR A 116 -3.37 -0.75 21.17
N ILE A 117 -3.36 -1.63 20.17
CA ILE A 117 -2.67 -2.92 20.21
C ILE A 117 -1.72 -2.96 19.02
N LEU A 118 -0.41 -3.08 19.27
CA LEU A 118 0.54 -3.46 18.24
C LEU A 118 0.29 -4.93 17.93
N LEU A 119 -0.06 -5.22 16.68
CA LEU A 119 -0.19 -6.56 16.18
C LEU A 119 0.94 -6.83 15.19
N VAL A 120 1.67 -7.91 15.44
CA VAL A 120 2.73 -8.41 14.57
C VAL A 120 2.35 -9.81 14.13
N ILE A 121 2.46 -10.10 12.83
CA ILE A 121 2.16 -11.41 12.27
C ILE A 121 3.30 -11.94 11.41
N ASP A 122 3.71 -13.17 11.64
CA ASP A 122 4.55 -13.89 10.69
C ASP A 122 3.75 -14.26 9.45
N VAL A 123 4.23 -13.81 8.30
CA VAL A 123 3.54 -14.00 7.02
C VAL A 123 3.50 -15.47 6.58
N PHE A 124 4.42 -16.30 7.03
CA PHE A 124 4.46 -17.72 6.69
C PHE A 124 3.56 -18.55 7.61
N SER A 125 3.88 -18.63 8.90
CA SER A 125 3.15 -19.45 9.86
C SER A 125 1.79 -18.88 10.24
N LYS A 126 1.57 -17.58 10.11
CA LYS A 126 0.41 -16.82 10.59
C LYS A 126 0.38 -16.68 12.11
N VAL A 127 1.48 -16.98 12.82
CA VAL A 127 1.59 -16.67 14.24
C VAL A 127 1.43 -15.17 14.46
N VAL A 128 0.63 -14.82 15.44
CA VAL A 128 0.35 -13.42 15.82
C VAL A 128 0.91 -13.15 17.20
N TYR A 129 1.62 -12.03 17.33
CA TYR A 129 2.08 -11.47 18.58
C TYR A 129 1.39 -10.12 18.80
N VAL A 130 1.09 -9.79 20.06
CA VAL A 130 0.41 -8.53 20.40
C VAL A 130 0.97 -7.89 21.64
N GLU A 131 1.04 -6.56 21.65
CA GLU A 131 1.30 -5.74 22.82
C GLU A 131 0.34 -4.55 22.88
N ALA A 132 -0.12 -4.20 24.07
CA ALA A 132 -1.01 -3.07 24.26
C ALA A 132 -0.22 -1.78 24.51
N LEU A 133 -0.69 -0.65 23.93
CA LEU A 133 -0.08 0.66 24.09
C LEU A 133 -1.13 1.71 24.50
N LYS A 134 -0.68 2.68 25.29
CA LYS A 134 -1.51 3.83 25.70
C LYS A 134 -1.51 4.93 24.64
N ARG A 135 -0.39 5.11 23.92
CA ARG A 135 -0.20 6.17 22.92
C ARG A 135 0.40 5.59 21.63
N LYS A 136 0.03 6.15 20.51
CA LYS A 136 0.61 5.87 19.20
C LYS A 136 1.87 6.74 18.98
N THR A 137 2.92 6.44 19.77
CA THR A 137 4.21 7.14 19.69
C THR A 137 5.32 6.18 19.35
N GLY A 138 6.41 6.69 18.75
CA GLY A 138 7.57 5.88 18.39
C GLY A 138 8.18 5.14 19.58
N ASP A 139 8.25 5.79 20.75
CA ASP A 139 8.81 5.22 21.97
C ASP A 139 8.01 4.00 22.43
N GLN A 140 6.67 4.15 22.57
CA GLN A 140 5.84 3.04 23.02
C GLN A 140 5.74 1.91 22.00
N THR A 141 5.77 2.24 20.70
CA THR A 141 5.77 1.24 19.64
C THR A 141 7.09 0.47 19.61
N ALA A 142 8.22 1.15 19.81
CA ALA A 142 9.54 0.51 19.93
C ALA A 142 9.62 -0.40 21.17
N GLU A 143 9.16 0.06 22.34
CA GLU A 143 9.11 -0.74 23.56
C GLU A 143 8.20 -1.97 23.41
N ALA A 144 7.04 -1.81 22.79
CA ALA A 144 6.12 -2.91 22.54
C ALA A 144 6.72 -3.94 21.57
N MET A 145 7.42 -3.48 20.53
CA MET A 145 8.10 -4.36 19.58
C MET A 145 9.25 -5.12 20.25
N ASP A 146 10.04 -4.46 21.08
CA ASP A 146 11.12 -5.09 21.83
C ASP A 146 10.59 -6.18 22.75
N LYS A 147 9.51 -5.94 23.49
CA LYS A 147 8.82 -6.97 24.30
C LYS A 147 8.37 -8.18 23.49
N ILE A 148 7.93 -7.97 22.26
CA ILE A 148 7.58 -9.08 21.36
C ILE A 148 8.85 -9.86 20.98
N LEU A 149 9.92 -9.17 20.60
CA LEU A 149 11.18 -9.79 20.19
C LEU A 149 11.91 -10.53 21.32
N GLN A 150 11.72 -10.14 22.57
CA GLN A 150 12.24 -10.86 23.74
C GLN A 150 11.62 -12.24 23.94
N ARG A 151 10.41 -12.50 23.44
CA ARG A 151 9.69 -13.77 23.60
C ARG A 151 9.45 -14.53 22.29
N ALA A 152 9.95 -14.02 21.18
CA ALA A 152 9.83 -14.61 19.85
C ALA A 152 11.17 -14.59 19.12
N GLU A 153 11.35 -15.51 18.18
CA GLU A 153 12.50 -15.47 17.28
C GLU A 153 12.41 -14.23 16.37
N SER A 154 13.55 -13.54 16.19
CA SER A 154 13.59 -12.35 15.35
C SER A 154 13.38 -12.69 13.87
N PRO A 155 12.55 -11.94 13.14
CA PRO A 155 12.37 -12.18 11.71
C PRO A 155 13.56 -11.65 10.90
N THR A 156 13.76 -12.19 9.71
CA THR A 156 14.72 -11.62 8.76
C THR A 156 14.28 -10.23 8.30
N MET A 157 12.97 -10.05 8.06
CA MET A 157 12.40 -8.82 7.52
C MET A 157 11.11 -8.45 8.26
N LEU A 158 10.96 -7.14 8.51
CA LEU A 158 9.71 -6.54 8.99
C LEU A 158 9.18 -5.54 7.97
N VAL A 159 7.90 -5.60 7.66
CA VAL A 159 7.21 -4.64 6.80
C VAL A 159 6.09 -3.98 7.58
N THR A 160 6.11 -2.64 7.61
CA THR A 160 5.06 -1.81 8.22
C THR A 160 4.49 -0.82 7.19
N ASP A 161 3.46 -0.11 7.54
CA ASP A 161 3.08 1.10 6.81
C ASP A 161 4.10 2.23 7.05
N GLY A 162 3.89 3.40 6.43
CA GLY A 162 4.78 4.56 6.56
C GLY A 162 4.50 5.45 7.78
N GLY A 163 3.86 4.92 8.81
CA GLY A 163 3.51 5.68 10.02
C GLY A 163 4.75 6.14 10.80
N ARG A 164 4.69 7.36 11.38
CA ARG A 164 5.79 7.90 12.17
C ARG A 164 6.10 7.08 13.42
N GLU A 165 5.15 6.32 13.91
CA GLU A 165 5.30 5.37 15.03
C GLU A 165 6.27 4.23 14.73
N PHE A 166 6.45 3.86 13.45
CA PHE A 166 7.40 2.84 12.99
C PHE A 166 8.68 3.44 12.39
N PHE A 167 8.64 4.70 11.89
CA PHE A 167 9.78 5.35 11.25
C PHE A 167 10.33 6.48 12.14
N ASN A 168 11.02 6.07 13.19
CA ASN A 168 11.74 6.93 14.13
C ASN A 168 13.02 6.25 14.62
N SER A 169 13.92 7.01 15.23
CA SER A 169 15.23 6.51 15.67
C SER A 169 15.14 5.39 16.71
N ARG A 170 14.18 5.44 17.63
CA ARG A 170 14.03 4.40 18.67
C ARG A 170 13.61 3.07 18.09
N PHE A 171 12.59 3.07 17.24
CA PHE A 171 12.15 1.85 16.54
C PHE A 171 13.27 1.30 15.63
N PHE A 172 13.99 2.17 14.94
CA PHE A 172 15.15 1.79 14.13
C PHE A 172 16.24 1.09 14.97
N ASN A 173 16.57 1.64 16.15
CA ASN A 173 17.56 1.03 17.03
C ASN A 173 17.15 -0.39 17.49
N VAL A 174 15.86 -0.61 17.79
CA VAL A 174 15.34 -1.96 18.10
C VAL A 174 15.51 -2.90 16.89
N MET A 175 15.24 -2.43 15.67
CA MET A 175 15.44 -3.25 14.47
C MET A 175 16.90 -3.63 14.28
N VAL A 176 17.80 -2.68 14.46
CA VAL A 176 19.26 -2.89 14.32
C VAL A 176 19.78 -3.86 15.39
N SER A 177 19.37 -3.70 16.67
CA SER A 177 19.83 -4.56 17.77
C SER A 177 19.41 -6.03 17.59
N HIS A 178 18.30 -6.27 16.90
CA HIS A 178 17.81 -7.60 16.56
C HIS A 178 18.16 -8.08 15.14
N ASN A 179 19.00 -7.33 14.41
CA ASN A 179 19.41 -7.62 13.01
C ASN A 179 18.22 -7.80 12.04
N ILE A 180 17.18 -6.97 12.18
CA ILE A 180 15.96 -7.02 11.38
C ILE A 180 16.00 -5.97 10.27
N HIS A 181 15.80 -6.39 9.02
CA HIS A 181 15.63 -5.46 7.90
C HIS A 181 14.20 -4.89 7.89
N HIS A 182 14.07 -3.60 8.23
CA HIS A 182 12.78 -2.92 8.27
C HIS A 182 12.48 -2.17 6.97
N PHE A 183 11.32 -2.44 6.38
CA PHE A 183 10.87 -1.82 5.13
C PHE A 183 9.53 -1.14 5.28
N ARG A 184 9.39 0.00 4.61
CA ARG A 184 8.12 0.68 4.41
C ARG A 184 7.39 0.12 3.20
N THR A 185 6.08 -0.13 3.32
CA THR A 185 5.27 -0.34 2.11
C THR A 185 5.17 0.97 1.33
N PRO A 186 5.48 0.97 0.03
CA PRO A 186 5.29 2.16 -0.79
C PRO A 186 3.84 2.63 -0.76
N THR A 187 3.62 3.93 -0.63
CA THR A 187 2.32 4.58 -0.35
C THR A 187 1.22 4.26 -1.37
N ARG A 188 1.59 3.84 -2.59
CA ARG A 188 0.67 3.62 -3.71
C ARG A 188 0.68 2.19 -4.26
N THR A 189 1.26 1.23 -3.55
CA THR A 189 1.29 -0.14 -4.04
C THR A 189 0.13 -0.97 -3.49
N SER A 190 -0.39 -1.85 -4.34
CA SER A 190 -1.50 -2.75 -4.02
C SER A 190 -1.12 -3.92 -3.08
N TRP A 191 0.11 -3.97 -2.59
CA TRP A 191 0.60 -4.99 -1.66
C TRP A 191 0.98 -4.37 -0.31
N LYS A 192 0.02 -3.65 0.22
CA LYS A 192 0.02 -3.15 1.59
C LYS A 192 0.27 -4.29 2.58
N THR A 193 0.34 -3.99 3.83
CA THR A 193 0.38 -4.91 4.97
C THR A 193 -0.86 -5.81 5.06
N SER A 194 -1.29 -6.35 3.91
CA SER A 194 -2.59 -7.03 3.73
C SER A 194 -2.76 -8.26 4.61
N VAL A 195 -1.66 -8.88 5.06
CA VAL A 195 -1.72 -10.02 5.99
C VAL A 195 -1.97 -9.50 7.39
N ALA A 196 -1.27 -8.43 7.83
CA ALA A 196 -1.52 -7.77 9.11
C ALA A 196 -2.93 -7.15 9.16
N GLU A 197 -3.38 -6.45 8.09
CA GLU A 197 -4.74 -5.89 8.01
C GLU A 197 -5.82 -6.97 8.19
N ARG A 198 -5.61 -8.15 7.60
CA ARG A 198 -6.54 -9.29 7.77
C ARG A 198 -6.50 -9.86 9.18
N ALA A 199 -5.31 -10.00 9.76
CA ALA A 199 -5.14 -10.43 11.15
C ALA A 199 -5.79 -9.44 12.11
N ASN A 200 -5.56 -8.13 11.93
CA ASN A 200 -6.21 -7.05 12.70
C ASN A 200 -7.72 -7.20 12.68
N ARG A 201 -8.32 -7.38 11.50
CA ARG A 201 -9.77 -7.60 11.38
C ARG A 201 -10.21 -8.83 12.15
N THR A 202 -9.49 -9.93 12.06
CA THR A 202 -9.83 -11.18 12.74
C THR A 202 -9.78 -11.03 14.25
N ILE A 203 -8.68 -10.48 14.79
CA ILE A 203 -8.49 -10.27 16.24
C ILE A 203 -9.51 -9.25 16.76
N LYS A 204 -9.67 -8.12 16.06
CA LYS A 204 -10.67 -7.11 16.43
C LYS A 204 -12.09 -7.68 16.47
N THR A 205 -12.43 -8.53 15.51
CA THR A 205 -13.75 -9.21 15.48
C THR A 205 -13.91 -10.18 16.65
N ARG A 206 -12.88 -10.96 17.00
CA ARG A 206 -12.94 -11.87 18.16
C ARG A 206 -13.10 -11.11 19.49
N ILE A 207 -12.32 -10.03 19.68
CA ILE A 207 -12.43 -9.14 20.83
C ILE A 207 -13.84 -8.53 20.90
N SER A 208 -14.36 -8.01 19.78
CA SER A 208 -15.68 -7.41 19.71
C SER A 208 -16.79 -8.41 20.08
N ARG A 209 -16.71 -9.64 19.58
CA ARG A 209 -17.65 -10.71 19.93
C ARG A 209 -17.63 -11.04 21.43
N TRP A 210 -16.43 -11.14 22.00
CA TRP A 210 -16.28 -11.38 23.44
C TRP A 210 -16.90 -10.24 24.25
N MET A 211 -16.65 -8.98 23.89
CA MET A 211 -17.23 -7.81 24.55
C MET A 211 -18.78 -7.81 24.46
N GLN A 212 -19.33 -8.19 23.30
CA GLN A 212 -20.78 -8.29 23.10
C GLN A 212 -21.41 -9.41 23.96
N GLN A 213 -20.78 -10.57 24.01
CA GLN A 213 -21.27 -11.72 24.79
C GLN A 213 -21.21 -11.49 26.28
N THR A 214 -20.12 -10.87 26.76
CA THR A 214 -19.90 -10.63 28.20
C THR A 214 -20.48 -9.30 28.68
N LYS A 215 -20.95 -8.43 27.76
CA LYS A 215 -21.37 -7.04 28.03
C LYS A 215 -20.27 -6.19 28.68
N ARG A 216 -19.00 -6.61 28.59
CA ARG A 216 -17.82 -5.90 29.10
C ARG A 216 -17.18 -5.08 27.99
N LYS A 217 -16.47 -4.00 28.40
CA LYS A 217 -15.73 -3.11 27.47
C LYS A 217 -14.20 -3.16 27.68
N ASP A 218 -13.73 -4.00 28.59
CA ASP A 218 -12.31 -4.12 28.99
C ASP A 218 -11.58 -5.16 28.13
N TRP A 219 -11.27 -4.82 26.90
CA TRP A 219 -10.52 -5.70 25.98
C TRP A 219 -9.12 -6.03 26.48
N ILE A 220 -8.54 -5.16 27.33
CA ILE A 220 -7.18 -5.34 27.89
C ILE A 220 -7.06 -6.61 28.73
N SER A 221 -8.14 -7.09 29.32
CA SER A 221 -8.13 -8.31 30.14
C SER A 221 -8.08 -9.60 29.34
N VAL A 222 -8.41 -9.56 28.02
CA VAL A 222 -8.66 -10.76 27.23
C VAL A 222 -7.87 -10.84 25.92
N TYR A 223 -7.27 -9.74 25.47
CA TYR A 223 -6.66 -9.69 24.13
C TYR A 223 -5.55 -10.72 23.93
N GLN A 224 -4.72 -10.97 24.92
CA GLN A 224 -3.66 -11.98 24.83
C GLN A 224 -4.23 -13.39 24.72
N GLN A 225 -5.22 -13.74 25.56
CA GLN A 225 -5.87 -15.05 25.51
C GLN A 225 -6.58 -15.30 24.17
N ILE A 226 -7.19 -14.25 23.59
CA ILE A 226 -7.81 -14.33 22.25
C ILE A 226 -6.74 -14.63 21.18
N VAL A 227 -5.55 -14.04 21.28
CA VAL A 227 -4.44 -14.28 20.37
C VAL A 227 -3.85 -15.67 20.56
N GLU A 228 -3.67 -16.14 21.80
CA GLU A 228 -3.26 -17.52 22.07
C GLU A 228 -4.21 -18.54 21.46
N ASN A 229 -5.52 -18.33 21.62
CA ASN A 229 -6.53 -19.18 21.02
C ASN A 229 -6.52 -19.09 19.50
N TYR A 230 -6.22 -17.91 18.91
CA TYR A 230 -6.01 -17.77 17.46
C TYR A 230 -4.81 -18.60 17.01
N ASN A 231 -3.69 -18.52 17.71
CA ASN A 231 -2.45 -19.23 17.37
C ASN A 231 -2.56 -20.76 17.48
N LYS A 232 -3.47 -21.25 18.32
CA LYS A 232 -3.78 -22.69 18.49
C LYS A 232 -4.88 -23.20 17.55
N THR A 233 -5.56 -22.31 16.84
CA THR A 233 -6.68 -22.65 15.94
C THR A 233 -6.17 -22.89 14.52
N PRO A 234 -6.56 -23.97 13.81
CA PRO A 234 -6.17 -24.22 12.43
C PRO A 234 -6.51 -23.03 11.51
N HIS A 235 -5.51 -22.50 10.84
CA HIS A 235 -5.66 -21.35 9.95
C HIS A 235 -6.13 -21.78 8.56
N SER A 236 -7.10 -21.08 7.99
CA SER A 236 -7.72 -21.43 6.69
C SER A 236 -6.74 -21.51 5.51
N ALA A 237 -5.61 -20.77 5.56
CA ALA A 237 -4.65 -20.71 4.45
C ALA A 237 -3.78 -21.95 4.32
N HIS A 238 -3.34 -22.54 5.43
CA HIS A 238 -2.45 -23.73 5.43
C HIS A 238 -3.02 -24.91 6.20
N LYS A 239 -4.22 -24.80 6.80
CA LYS A 239 -4.97 -25.87 7.46
C LYS A 239 -4.31 -26.47 8.72
N MET A 240 -3.37 -25.75 9.31
CA MET A 240 -2.66 -26.11 10.55
C MET A 240 -2.81 -24.96 11.55
N ALA A 241 -2.62 -25.21 12.85
CA ALA A 241 -2.52 -24.12 13.78
C ALA A 241 -1.20 -23.34 13.51
N PRO A 242 -1.21 -22.01 13.65
CA PRO A 242 -0.01 -21.21 13.45
C PRO A 242 1.20 -21.70 14.25
N LEU A 243 1.01 -22.13 15.50
CA LEU A 243 2.07 -22.65 16.36
C LEU A 243 2.64 -24.01 15.92
N ASP A 244 1.88 -24.79 15.16
CA ASP A 244 2.30 -26.10 14.66
C ASP A 244 3.20 -26.00 13.41
N VAL A 245 3.42 -24.78 12.89
CA VAL A 245 4.28 -24.56 11.74
C VAL A 245 5.74 -24.56 12.18
N THR A 246 6.47 -25.58 11.70
CA THR A 246 7.89 -25.83 12.01
C THR A 246 8.74 -25.92 10.74
N ALA A 247 10.04 -26.11 10.90
CA ALA A 247 10.96 -26.31 9.79
C ALA A 247 10.65 -27.59 8.99
N GLU A 248 10.24 -28.66 9.70
CA GLU A 248 9.97 -29.99 9.13
C GLU A 248 8.77 -29.95 8.17
N ASN A 249 7.68 -29.25 8.56
CA ASN A 249 6.46 -29.16 7.74
C ASN A 249 6.46 -27.99 6.75
N ARG A 250 7.55 -27.20 6.69
CA ARG A 250 7.72 -26.02 5.81
C ARG A 250 7.31 -26.26 4.37
N ARG A 251 7.71 -27.40 3.78
CA ARG A 251 7.42 -27.70 2.36
C ARG A 251 5.92 -27.84 2.12
N GLU A 252 5.22 -28.47 3.03
CA GLU A 252 3.77 -28.66 2.96
C GLU A 252 3.03 -27.34 3.14
N VAL A 253 3.38 -26.57 4.16
CA VAL A 253 2.83 -25.23 4.42
C VAL A 253 3.05 -24.33 3.21
N TYR A 254 4.26 -24.31 2.64
CA TYR A 254 4.55 -23.51 1.46
C TYR A 254 3.68 -23.88 0.25
N LYS A 255 3.48 -25.18 -0.03
CA LYS A 255 2.61 -25.64 -1.11
C LYS A 255 1.16 -25.21 -0.91
N ARG A 256 0.66 -25.27 0.32
CA ARG A 256 -0.71 -24.84 0.68
C ARG A 256 -0.88 -23.33 0.57
N LEU A 257 0.08 -22.54 1.06
CA LEU A 257 0.04 -21.08 0.99
C LEU A 257 0.15 -20.56 -0.44
N TYR A 258 1.01 -21.18 -1.25
CA TYR A 258 1.39 -20.69 -2.58
C TYR A 258 1.22 -21.79 -3.65
N PRO A 259 -0.01 -22.28 -3.87
CA PRO A 259 -0.25 -23.27 -4.92
C PRO A 259 0.19 -22.70 -6.27
N LYS A 260 0.91 -23.51 -7.06
CA LYS A 260 1.33 -23.13 -8.41
C LYS A 260 0.08 -22.97 -9.27
N SER A 261 -0.14 -21.78 -9.82
CA SER A 261 -1.12 -21.60 -10.88
C SER A 261 -0.47 -22.06 -12.19
N MET A 262 -1.03 -23.08 -12.82
CA MET A 262 -0.59 -23.57 -14.14
C MET A 262 -1.16 -22.74 -15.29
N ILE A 263 -2.06 -21.80 -14.99
CA ILE A 263 -2.72 -20.97 -16.00
C ILE A 263 -1.78 -19.82 -16.37
N THR A 264 -1.24 -19.85 -17.57
CA THR A 264 -0.55 -18.73 -18.18
C THR A 264 -1.60 -17.84 -18.83
N VAL A 265 -1.68 -16.58 -18.41
CA VAL A 265 -2.60 -15.59 -18.99
C VAL A 265 -1.76 -14.59 -19.77
N GLU A 266 -2.12 -14.39 -21.04
CA GLU A 266 -1.49 -13.34 -21.84
C GLU A 266 -1.81 -11.96 -21.29
N CYS A 267 -0.80 -11.07 -21.25
CA CYS A 267 -0.96 -9.72 -20.78
C CYS A 267 -1.69 -8.88 -21.85
N ARG A 268 -2.86 -8.35 -21.50
CA ARG A 268 -3.77 -7.66 -22.43
C ARG A 268 -3.27 -6.31 -22.91
N LEU A 269 -2.38 -5.68 -22.17
CA LEU A 269 -1.78 -4.38 -22.50
C LEU A 269 -0.30 -4.57 -22.81
N LYS A 270 0.23 -3.76 -23.73
CA LYS A 270 1.62 -3.80 -24.21
C LYS A 270 2.36 -2.52 -23.80
N VAL A 271 3.68 -2.56 -23.88
CA VAL A 271 4.52 -1.35 -23.75
C VAL A 271 4.12 -0.36 -24.85
N GLY A 272 4.04 0.92 -24.49
CA GLY A 272 3.59 1.99 -25.40
C GLY A 272 2.08 2.25 -25.38
N ASP A 273 1.24 1.30 -24.94
CA ASP A 273 -0.20 1.52 -24.83
C ASP A 273 -0.51 2.73 -23.94
N LYS A 274 -1.43 3.59 -24.39
CA LYS A 274 -1.90 4.75 -23.62
C LYS A 274 -3.11 4.38 -22.79
N VAL A 275 -3.04 4.67 -21.49
CA VAL A 275 -4.02 4.24 -20.50
C VAL A 275 -4.41 5.37 -19.55
N ARG A 276 -5.58 5.27 -18.95
CA ARG A 276 -5.98 6.03 -17.76
C ARG A 276 -5.95 5.12 -16.55
N ARG A 277 -5.51 5.64 -15.41
CA ARG A 277 -5.52 4.90 -14.15
C ARG A 277 -6.85 5.08 -13.41
N LEU A 278 -7.22 4.07 -12.63
CA LEU A 278 -8.35 4.16 -11.72
C LEU A 278 -8.08 5.23 -10.66
N ARG A 279 -9.04 6.16 -10.47
CA ARG A 279 -8.97 7.18 -9.42
C ARG A 279 -9.28 6.57 -8.06
N GLU A 280 -8.62 7.09 -7.04
CA GLU A 280 -9.04 6.87 -5.65
C GLU A 280 -10.22 7.82 -5.38
N LYS A 281 -11.41 7.26 -5.24
CA LYS A 281 -12.60 8.04 -4.87
C LYS A 281 -12.56 8.42 -3.41
N LYS A 282 -12.92 9.66 -3.09
CA LYS A 282 -13.16 10.10 -1.73
C LYS A 282 -14.42 9.41 -1.18
N GLU A 283 -14.52 9.26 0.13
CA GLU A 283 -15.58 8.49 0.80
C GLU A 283 -17.00 8.96 0.45
N TYR A 284 -17.17 10.26 0.23
CA TYR A 284 -18.46 10.89 -0.09
C TYR A 284 -18.55 11.39 -1.55
N GLU A 285 -17.71 10.89 -2.45
CA GLU A 285 -17.71 11.32 -3.85
C GLU A 285 -18.95 10.77 -4.58
N LYS A 286 -19.72 11.66 -5.23
CA LYS A 286 -20.95 11.31 -5.92
C LYS A 286 -20.74 10.34 -7.08
N GLY A 287 -21.75 9.51 -7.36
CA GLY A 287 -21.64 8.40 -8.31
C GLY A 287 -21.35 8.80 -9.77
N TYR A 288 -21.67 10.03 -10.17
CA TYR A 288 -21.41 10.57 -11.51
C TYR A 288 -19.96 11.02 -11.72
N THR A 289 -19.16 11.14 -10.65
CA THR A 289 -17.75 11.53 -10.78
C THR A 289 -16.98 10.51 -11.60
N PRO A 290 -16.09 10.95 -12.53
CA PRO A 290 -15.33 10.04 -13.38
C PRO A 290 -14.53 9.00 -12.58
N ASN A 291 -14.55 7.75 -13.05
CA ASN A 291 -13.82 6.65 -12.41
C ASN A 291 -12.32 6.67 -12.71
N TRP A 292 -11.93 7.28 -13.82
CA TRP A 292 -10.60 7.21 -14.40
C TRP A 292 -9.92 8.57 -14.37
N SER A 293 -8.60 8.55 -14.33
CA SER A 293 -7.78 9.77 -14.30
C SER A 293 -8.05 10.68 -15.48
N GLU A 294 -7.85 11.97 -15.28
CA GLU A 294 -7.87 12.98 -16.35
C GLU A 294 -6.65 12.82 -17.25
N GLU A 295 -5.52 12.64 -16.63
CA GLU A 295 -4.24 12.39 -17.27
C GLU A 295 -4.19 11.02 -17.96
N ILE A 296 -3.47 10.98 -19.07
CA ILE A 296 -3.19 9.78 -19.85
C ILE A 296 -1.75 9.40 -19.61
N TYR A 297 -1.53 8.14 -19.28
CA TYR A 297 -0.22 7.54 -19.01
C TYR A 297 0.17 6.59 -20.14
N THR A 298 1.47 6.40 -20.32
CA THR A 298 2.01 5.41 -21.25
C THR A 298 2.57 4.23 -20.48
N ILE A 299 2.31 3.00 -20.92
CA ILE A 299 2.88 1.81 -20.30
C ILE A 299 4.38 1.76 -20.61
N SER A 300 5.22 1.87 -19.58
CA SER A 300 6.68 1.81 -19.69
C SER A 300 7.22 0.38 -19.62
N SER A 301 6.59 -0.49 -18.82
CA SER A 301 6.98 -1.90 -18.77
C SER A 301 5.81 -2.83 -18.44
N VAL A 302 5.89 -4.04 -18.96
CA VAL A 302 4.95 -5.13 -18.70
C VAL A 302 5.74 -6.27 -18.07
N ARG A 303 5.27 -6.78 -16.95
CA ARG A 303 5.86 -7.95 -16.30
C ARG A 303 4.78 -8.95 -15.92
N GLN A 304 5.14 -10.23 -15.98
CA GLN A 304 4.24 -11.33 -15.66
C GLN A 304 4.90 -12.32 -14.70
N LYS A 305 4.12 -12.82 -13.77
CA LYS A 305 4.47 -13.99 -12.97
C LYS A 305 3.23 -14.87 -12.80
N SER A 306 3.31 -16.10 -13.28
CA SER A 306 2.16 -17.01 -13.35
C SER A 306 0.99 -16.34 -14.10
N SER A 307 -0.19 -16.32 -13.53
CA SER A 307 -1.42 -15.74 -14.12
C SER A 307 -1.62 -14.24 -13.88
N VAL A 308 -0.63 -13.54 -13.34
CA VAL A 308 -0.78 -12.13 -12.97
C VAL A 308 0.18 -11.28 -13.78
N CYS A 309 -0.38 -10.33 -14.56
CA CYS A 309 0.35 -9.28 -15.24
C CYS A 309 0.30 -7.99 -14.42
N TRP A 310 1.40 -7.24 -14.40
CA TRP A 310 1.45 -5.89 -13.84
C TRP A 310 2.26 -4.97 -14.72
N TYR A 311 1.99 -3.69 -14.61
CA TYR A 311 2.42 -2.65 -15.51
C TYR A 311 3.08 -1.52 -14.74
N LYS A 312 4.10 -0.89 -15.34
CA LYS A 312 4.61 0.40 -14.89
C LYS A 312 4.15 1.47 -15.87
N LEU A 313 3.97 2.68 -15.38
CA LEU A 313 3.44 3.80 -16.14
C LEU A 313 4.45 4.94 -16.18
N LYS A 314 4.45 5.66 -17.29
CA LYS A 314 5.08 6.97 -17.45
C LYS A 314 4.02 8.02 -17.69
N ASP A 315 4.24 9.22 -17.18
CA ASP A 315 3.42 10.39 -17.48
C ASP A 315 3.72 10.96 -18.86
N LEU A 316 3.14 12.11 -19.18
CA LEU A 316 3.38 12.81 -20.45
C LEU A 316 4.78 13.41 -20.56
N ALA A 317 5.42 13.71 -19.44
CA ALA A 317 6.80 14.20 -19.39
C ALA A 317 7.83 13.07 -19.53
N GLY A 318 7.41 11.80 -19.50
CA GLY A 318 8.26 10.62 -19.59
C GLY A 318 8.78 10.14 -18.24
N GLU A 319 8.37 10.74 -17.12
CA GLU A 319 8.75 10.32 -15.79
C GLU A 319 8.01 9.03 -15.38
N GLU A 320 8.73 8.07 -14.78
CA GLU A 320 8.15 6.82 -14.31
C GLU A 320 7.40 7.05 -12.99
N LEU A 321 6.12 6.69 -12.96
CA LEU A 321 5.33 6.75 -11.74
C LEU A 321 5.78 5.65 -10.77
N GLU A 322 5.91 6.02 -9.50
CA GLU A 322 6.16 5.06 -8.43
C GLU A 322 4.98 4.09 -8.28
N GLY A 323 5.27 2.78 -8.26
CA GLY A 323 4.30 1.74 -8.03
C GLY A 323 4.11 0.79 -9.21
N ILE A 324 3.09 -0.05 -9.09
CA ILE A 324 2.68 -1.00 -10.12
C ILE A 324 1.17 -0.98 -10.26
N TRP A 325 0.71 -1.24 -11.46
CA TRP A 325 -0.71 -1.29 -11.79
C TRP A 325 -1.07 -2.65 -12.39
N TYR A 326 -2.32 -3.05 -12.15
CA TYR A 326 -2.90 -4.26 -12.75
C TYR A 326 -3.87 -3.88 -13.85
N TYR A 327 -4.11 -4.80 -14.80
CA TYR A 327 -5.01 -4.57 -15.92
C TYR A 327 -6.35 -3.92 -15.52
N TYR A 328 -6.96 -4.39 -14.43
CA TYR A 328 -8.26 -3.88 -13.97
C TYR A 328 -8.22 -2.50 -13.30
N GLN A 329 -7.02 -1.96 -13.08
CA GLN A 329 -6.79 -0.59 -12.61
C GLN A 329 -6.46 0.37 -13.76
N LEU A 330 -6.42 -0.14 -14.98
CA LEU A 330 -6.07 0.60 -16.19
C LEU A 330 -7.21 0.54 -17.19
N ASN A 331 -7.48 1.67 -17.85
CA ASN A 331 -8.43 1.78 -18.92
C ASN A 331 -7.69 2.19 -20.20
N LEU A 332 -7.67 1.30 -21.20
CA LEU A 332 -7.01 1.55 -22.47
C LEU A 332 -7.66 2.72 -23.20
N VAL A 333 -6.85 3.67 -23.64
CA VAL A 333 -7.24 4.86 -24.43
C VAL A 333 -6.79 4.71 -25.88
N ALA A 334 -5.54 4.31 -26.10
CA ALA A 334 -5.00 4.05 -27.43
C ALA A 334 -3.97 2.93 -27.38
N ARG A 335 -3.84 2.16 -28.44
CA ARG A 335 -2.76 1.21 -28.68
C ARG A 335 -1.50 1.94 -29.14
N ALA A 336 -0.35 1.31 -28.87
CA ALA A 336 0.93 1.78 -29.36
C ALA A 336 1.02 1.63 -30.87
#